data_3c3ccb8506428b5a0909574bc583ff7c
#
_entry.id   3c3ccb8506428b5a0909574bc583ff7c
#
_cell.length_a   1.000
_cell.length_b   1.000
_cell.length_c   1.000
_cell.angle_alpha   90.00
_cell.angle_beta   90.00
_cell.angle_gamma   90.00
#
_symmetry.space_group_name_H-M   'P 1'
#
loop_
_entity.id
_entity.type
_entity.pdbx_description
1 polymer ?
#
loop_
_entity_poly.entity_id
_entity_poly.type
_entity_poly.pdbx_seq_one_letter_code
_entity_poly.pdbx_strand_id
1 'polypeptide(L)'
;MRIAGKGADLLALSRLAQVAGYRVRAQTPDAESAADLQRAGLCVEHLTTSNDLPEIEDDPYTAFVLMFHDLDWEVPLLRQALEGDAYYIGAVGSSRAQSSRLEALQLAGVKNTDRIHGPIGLVPSMRNASGLAISTLAELLSELQTHHLKAAA
;
A
#
# COMPACT_ATOMS: atom_id res chain seq x y z
N MET A 1 -3.76 0.37 9.01
CA MET A 1 -3.44 0.29 7.56
C MET A 1 -2.61 1.49 7.17
N ARG A 2 -1.52 1.30 6.47
CA ARG A 2 -0.68 2.34 5.88
C ARG A 2 -0.84 2.31 4.36
N ILE A 3 -1.15 3.44 3.74
CA ILE A 3 -1.39 3.55 2.30
C ILE A 3 -0.52 4.68 1.75
N ALA A 4 0.36 4.37 0.80
CA ALA A 4 1.23 5.35 0.16
C ALA A 4 0.88 5.50 -1.31
N GLY A 5 0.72 6.74 -1.79
CA GLY A 5 0.34 6.97 -3.18
C GLY A 5 -0.06 8.41 -3.49
N LYS A 6 -0.80 8.58 -4.57
CA LYS A 6 -1.37 9.86 -4.99
C LYS A 6 -2.66 9.69 -5.79
N GLY A 7 -3.45 10.75 -5.87
CA GLY A 7 -4.63 10.82 -6.74
C GLY A 7 -5.84 10.05 -6.24
N ALA A 8 -6.73 9.74 -7.19
CA ALA A 8 -8.05 9.18 -6.90
C ALA A 8 -8.00 7.79 -6.24
N ASP A 9 -7.03 6.95 -6.60
CA ASP A 9 -6.90 5.60 -6.04
C ASP A 9 -6.54 5.64 -4.56
N LEU A 10 -5.59 6.50 -4.18
CA LEU A 10 -5.22 6.73 -2.78
C LEU A 10 -6.41 7.23 -1.97
N LEU A 11 -7.14 8.22 -2.47
CA LEU A 11 -8.29 8.80 -1.79
C LEU A 11 -9.42 7.78 -1.63
N ALA A 12 -9.76 7.03 -2.68
CA ALA A 12 -10.84 6.04 -2.65
C ALA A 12 -10.55 4.92 -1.65
N LEU A 13 -9.35 4.33 -1.69
CA LEU A 13 -8.97 3.27 -0.75
C LEU A 13 -8.92 3.77 0.68
N SER A 14 -8.34 4.95 0.92
CA SER A 14 -8.21 5.52 2.26
C SER A 14 -9.57 5.79 2.90
N ARG A 15 -10.51 6.37 2.15
CA ARG A 15 -11.88 6.63 2.62
C ARG A 15 -12.66 5.35 2.89
N LEU A 16 -12.58 4.38 1.97
CA LEU A 16 -13.30 3.12 2.12
C LEU A 16 -12.75 2.31 3.30
N ALA A 17 -11.43 2.27 3.47
CA ALA A 17 -10.79 1.63 4.61
C ALA A 17 -11.20 2.28 5.94
N GLN A 18 -11.26 3.61 6.00
CA GLN A 18 -11.72 4.33 7.19
C GLN A 18 -13.17 3.97 7.55
N VAL A 19 -14.08 3.95 6.57
CA VAL A 19 -15.50 3.56 6.76
C VAL A 19 -15.60 2.09 7.20
N ALA A 20 -14.71 1.23 6.70
CA ALA A 20 -14.62 -0.18 7.10
C ALA A 20 -14.00 -0.38 8.51
N GLY A 21 -13.62 0.69 9.21
CA GLY A 21 -13.12 0.63 10.59
C GLY A 21 -11.60 0.50 10.72
N TYR A 22 -10.86 0.59 9.64
CA TYR A 22 -9.39 0.61 9.71
C TYR A 22 -8.89 1.95 10.23
N ARG A 23 -7.86 1.91 11.08
CA ARG A 23 -7.02 3.10 11.32
C ARG A 23 -6.13 3.31 10.10
N VAL A 24 -6.38 4.39 9.36
CA VAL A 24 -5.66 4.70 8.13
C VAL A 24 -4.60 5.77 8.39
N ARG A 25 -3.36 5.50 7.97
CA ARG A 25 -2.29 6.47 7.79
C ARG A 25 -2.00 6.57 6.29
N ALA A 26 -2.36 7.68 5.69
CA ALA A 26 -2.08 7.94 4.28
C ALA A 26 -0.75 8.70 4.13
N GLN A 27 0.05 8.33 3.14
CA GLN A 27 1.33 8.95 2.83
C GLN A 27 1.34 9.43 1.38
N THR A 28 1.66 10.70 1.14
CA THR A 28 1.70 11.25 -0.21
C THR A 28 2.68 12.41 -0.33
N PRO A 29 3.43 12.53 -1.43
CA PRO A 29 4.20 13.72 -1.76
C PRO A 29 3.36 14.81 -2.45
N ASP A 30 2.12 14.48 -2.85
CA ASP A 30 1.26 15.35 -3.64
C ASP A 30 0.38 16.22 -2.74
N ALA A 31 0.54 17.54 -2.86
CA ALA A 31 -0.18 18.49 -2.01
C ALA A 31 -1.70 18.48 -2.21
N GLU A 32 -2.17 18.22 -3.44
CA GLU A 32 -3.60 18.13 -3.73
C GLU A 32 -4.21 16.89 -3.08
N SER A 33 -3.56 15.74 -3.26
CA SER A 33 -3.96 14.48 -2.58
C SER A 33 -3.97 14.65 -1.06
N ALA A 34 -2.96 15.32 -0.49
CA ALA A 34 -2.89 15.57 0.95
C ALA A 34 -4.08 16.43 1.42
N ALA A 35 -4.43 17.50 0.68
CA ALA A 35 -5.57 18.34 0.99
C ALA A 35 -6.91 17.60 0.91
N ASP A 36 -7.07 16.74 -0.10
CA ASP A 36 -8.28 15.92 -0.27
C ASP A 36 -8.47 14.93 0.87
N LEU A 37 -7.41 14.26 1.28
CA LEU A 37 -7.41 13.32 2.40
C LEU A 37 -7.70 14.03 3.72
N GLN A 38 -7.08 15.19 3.97
CA GLN A 38 -7.34 16.01 5.17
C GLN A 38 -8.79 16.48 5.23
N ARG A 39 -9.37 16.92 4.10
CA ARG A 39 -10.79 17.27 4.01
C ARG A 39 -11.72 16.09 4.31
N ALA A 40 -11.27 14.88 4.01
CA ALA A 40 -11.98 13.66 4.36
C ALA A 40 -11.76 13.21 5.83
N GLY A 41 -11.03 13.97 6.64
CA GLY A 41 -10.77 13.65 8.04
C GLY A 41 -9.75 12.52 8.26
N LEU A 42 -8.87 12.28 7.29
CA LEU A 42 -7.86 11.24 7.35
C LEU A 42 -6.54 11.75 7.91
N CYS A 43 -5.80 10.89 8.59
CA CYS A 43 -4.43 11.15 9.01
C CYS A 43 -3.52 11.06 7.77
N VAL A 44 -2.84 12.16 7.46
CA VAL A 44 -1.98 12.30 6.29
C VAL A 44 -0.56 12.67 6.70
N GLU A 45 0.40 11.95 6.18
CA GLU A 45 1.81 12.24 6.28
C GLU A 45 2.34 12.67 4.92
N HIS A 46 2.83 13.90 4.86
CA HIS A 46 3.42 14.44 3.63
C HIS A 46 4.85 13.91 3.45
N LEU A 47 5.09 13.25 2.32
CA LEU A 47 6.42 12.77 1.93
C LEU A 47 7.17 13.88 1.19
N THR A 48 8.34 14.24 1.68
CA THR A 48 9.14 15.33 1.06
C THR A 48 10.01 14.80 -0.07
N THR A 49 10.66 13.67 0.16
CA THR A 49 11.55 13.03 -0.82
C THR A 49 11.56 11.51 -0.60
N SER A 50 11.77 10.77 -1.67
CA SER A 50 11.88 9.31 -1.62
C SER A 50 13.17 8.81 -0.97
N ASN A 51 14.18 9.68 -0.86
CA ASN A 51 15.47 9.35 -0.23
C ASN A 51 15.49 9.55 1.28
N ASP A 52 14.47 10.19 1.84
CA ASP A 52 14.36 10.48 3.27
C ASP A 52 12.91 10.25 3.71
N LEU A 53 12.57 8.99 3.88
CA LEU A 53 11.23 8.59 4.32
C LEU A 53 11.13 8.72 5.85
N PRO A 54 9.96 9.10 6.39
CA PRO A 54 9.71 9.05 7.82
C PRO A 54 9.97 7.67 8.39
N GLU A 55 10.58 7.60 9.57
CA GLU A 55 10.76 6.32 10.26
C GLU A 55 9.39 5.75 10.66
N ILE A 56 9.08 4.58 10.15
CA ILE A 56 7.85 3.84 10.44
C ILE A 56 8.20 2.38 10.64
N GLU A 57 7.72 1.83 11.73
CA GLU A 57 7.76 0.40 11.99
C GLU A 57 6.35 -0.16 11.84
N ASP A 58 6.16 -0.97 10.82
CA ASP A 58 4.89 -1.67 10.59
C ASP A 58 4.82 -2.90 11.50
N ASP A 59 3.77 -3.00 12.30
CA ASP A 59 3.50 -4.11 13.19
C ASP A 59 2.79 -5.30 12.48
N PRO A 60 2.66 -6.48 13.13
CA PRO A 60 1.99 -7.64 12.54
C PRO A 60 0.50 -7.47 12.23
N TYR A 61 -0.11 -6.37 12.63
CA TYR A 61 -1.50 -6.01 12.32
C TYR A 61 -1.60 -4.93 11.24
N THR A 62 -0.47 -4.51 10.71
CA THR A 62 -0.41 -3.52 9.65
C THR A 62 -0.53 -4.16 8.28
N ALA A 63 -1.43 -3.61 7.44
CA ALA A 63 -1.40 -3.80 6.00
C ALA A 63 -0.78 -2.55 5.37
N PHE A 64 0.25 -2.73 4.54
CA PHE A 64 0.83 -1.68 3.71
C PHE A 64 0.35 -1.83 2.27
N VAL A 65 -0.20 -0.75 1.70
CA VAL A 65 -0.68 -0.71 0.31
C VAL A 65 -0.03 0.43 -0.44
N LEU A 66 0.64 0.08 -1.53
CA LEU A 66 1.32 1.02 -2.41
C LEU A 66 0.46 1.36 -3.63
N MET A 67 0.12 2.64 -3.78
CA MET A 67 -0.70 3.22 -4.85
C MET A 67 0.09 4.18 -5.75
N PHE A 68 1.37 3.87 -5.97
CA PHE A 68 2.24 4.59 -6.89
C PHE A 68 2.40 3.84 -8.21
N HIS A 69 2.80 4.59 -9.27
CA HIS A 69 3.24 4.07 -10.56
C HIS A 69 4.61 4.65 -10.94
N ASP A 70 5.47 4.82 -9.95
CA ASP A 70 6.77 5.49 -10.07
C ASP A 70 7.79 4.76 -9.19
N LEU A 71 8.77 4.13 -9.82
CA LEU A 71 9.79 3.32 -9.14
C LEU A 71 10.65 4.13 -8.16
N ASP A 72 10.79 5.44 -8.36
CA ASP A 72 11.53 6.31 -7.44
C ASP A 72 10.88 6.36 -6.05
N TRP A 73 9.56 6.22 -5.97
CA TRP A 73 8.81 6.11 -4.73
C TRP A 73 8.57 4.66 -4.31
N GLU A 74 8.32 3.77 -5.27
CA GLU A 74 7.96 2.37 -4.99
C GLU A 74 9.09 1.62 -4.28
N VAL A 75 10.32 1.73 -4.79
CA VAL A 75 11.46 0.97 -4.26
C VAL A 75 11.76 1.32 -2.80
N PRO A 76 11.93 2.58 -2.39
CA PRO A 76 12.22 2.91 -1.00
C PRO A 76 11.05 2.62 -0.05
N LEU A 77 9.80 2.84 -0.46
CA LEU A 77 8.62 2.55 0.37
C LEU A 77 8.42 1.05 0.58
N LEU A 78 8.61 0.24 -0.45
CA LEU A 78 8.52 -1.22 -0.35
C LEU A 78 9.68 -1.81 0.47
N ARG A 79 10.89 -1.26 0.31
CA ARG A 79 12.03 -1.64 1.17
C ARG A 79 11.69 -1.42 2.63
N GLN A 80 11.20 -0.23 2.99
CA GLN A 80 10.79 0.08 4.36
C GLN A 80 9.71 -0.87 4.87
N ALA A 81 8.68 -1.16 4.06
CA ALA A 81 7.62 -2.09 4.44
C ALA A 81 8.13 -3.54 4.65
N LEU A 82 9.11 -3.97 3.85
CA LEU A 82 9.71 -5.31 3.96
C LEU A 82 10.63 -5.45 5.19
N GLU A 83 11.15 -4.36 5.72
CA GLU A 83 11.93 -4.32 6.96
C GLU A 83 11.03 -4.46 8.20
N GLY A 84 9.74 -4.14 8.09
CA GLY A 84 8.75 -4.28 9.14
C GLY A 84 8.00 -5.63 9.11
N ASP A 85 7.09 -5.77 10.07
CA ASP A 85 6.33 -7.01 10.31
C ASP A 85 4.91 -7.00 9.70
N ALA A 86 4.61 -6.06 8.79
CA ALA A 86 3.30 -5.98 8.15
C ALA A 86 2.80 -7.36 7.67
N TYR A 87 1.55 -7.73 8.01
CA TYR A 87 0.99 -9.01 7.57
C TYR A 87 0.69 -9.04 6.06
N TYR A 88 0.54 -7.86 5.46
CA TYR A 88 0.26 -7.69 4.05
C TYR A 88 1.07 -6.52 3.49
N ILE A 89 1.71 -6.75 2.36
CA ILE A 89 2.40 -5.71 1.57
C ILE A 89 1.90 -5.87 0.14
N GLY A 90 1.20 -4.88 -0.37
CA GLY A 90 0.62 -4.96 -1.70
C GLY A 90 0.87 -3.72 -2.55
N ALA A 91 0.93 -3.90 -3.86
CA ALA A 91 1.20 -2.82 -4.80
C ALA A 91 0.28 -2.86 -6.02
N VAL A 92 -0.26 -1.70 -6.37
CA VAL A 92 -1.10 -1.51 -7.56
C VAL A 92 -0.31 -1.67 -8.85
N GLY A 93 -0.98 -2.01 -9.92
CA GLY A 93 -0.39 -2.02 -11.26
C GLY A 93 -0.84 -3.19 -12.13
N SER A 94 -0.12 -3.42 -13.21
CA SER A 94 -0.26 -4.60 -14.08
C SER A 94 0.77 -5.68 -13.70
N SER A 95 0.62 -6.87 -14.26
CA SER A 95 1.64 -7.93 -14.12
C SER A 95 3.02 -7.47 -14.62
N ARG A 96 3.05 -6.66 -15.68
CA ARG A 96 4.30 -6.06 -16.19
C ARG A 96 4.89 -5.07 -15.18
N ALA A 97 4.07 -4.21 -14.57
CA ALA A 97 4.53 -3.27 -13.53
C ALA A 97 5.07 -4.03 -12.31
N GLN A 98 4.42 -5.13 -11.93
CA GLN A 98 4.91 -5.99 -10.85
C GLN A 98 6.28 -6.60 -11.18
N SER A 99 6.47 -7.12 -12.38
CA SER A 99 7.77 -7.67 -12.80
C SER A 99 8.88 -6.61 -12.76
N SER A 100 8.63 -5.41 -13.32
CA SER A 100 9.59 -4.29 -13.30
C SER A 100 9.92 -3.84 -11.88
N ARG A 101 8.94 -3.81 -10.99
CA ARG A 101 9.09 -3.49 -9.56
C ARG A 101 10.00 -4.49 -8.84
N LEU A 102 9.74 -5.79 -9.03
CA LEU A 102 10.54 -6.84 -8.41
C LEU A 102 11.98 -6.82 -8.91
N GLU A 103 12.19 -6.57 -10.20
CA GLU A 103 13.53 -6.40 -10.78
C GLU A 103 14.26 -5.19 -10.17
N ALA A 104 13.60 -4.04 -10.06
CA ALA A 104 14.18 -2.84 -9.46
C ALA A 104 14.55 -3.05 -7.98
N LEU A 105 13.70 -3.74 -7.21
CA LEU A 105 13.98 -4.10 -5.82
C LEU A 105 15.18 -5.04 -5.72
N GLN A 106 15.27 -6.03 -6.59
CA GLN A 106 16.39 -6.96 -6.63
C GLN A 106 17.70 -6.23 -6.95
N LEU A 107 17.72 -5.35 -7.95
CA LEU A 107 18.87 -4.51 -8.28
C LEU A 107 19.29 -3.60 -7.13
N ALA A 108 18.34 -3.15 -6.33
CA ALA A 108 18.57 -2.36 -5.11
C ALA A 108 19.00 -3.22 -3.89
N GLY A 109 19.20 -4.54 -4.07
CA GLY A 109 19.62 -5.45 -3.00
C GLY A 109 18.56 -5.77 -1.96
N VAL A 110 17.28 -5.52 -2.25
CA VAL A 110 16.16 -5.79 -1.33
C VAL A 110 15.85 -7.29 -1.34
N LYS A 111 15.69 -7.86 -0.15
CA LYS A 111 15.37 -9.28 0.07
C LYS A 111 13.88 -9.46 0.39
N ASN A 112 13.42 -10.71 0.41
CA ASN A 112 12.05 -11.10 0.80
C ASN A 112 10.95 -10.44 -0.06
N THR A 113 11.24 -10.18 -1.32
CA THR A 113 10.30 -9.56 -2.26
C THR A 113 9.10 -10.45 -2.60
N ASP A 114 9.16 -11.74 -2.27
CA ASP A 114 8.07 -12.71 -2.31
C ASP A 114 6.89 -12.36 -1.38
N ARG A 115 7.11 -11.50 -0.37
CA ARG A 115 6.05 -10.95 0.49
C ARG A 115 5.18 -9.89 -0.20
N ILE A 116 5.55 -9.41 -1.39
CA ILE A 116 4.84 -8.35 -2.09
C ILE A 116 3.74 -8.95 -2.97
N HIS A 117 2.49 -8.67 -2.61
CA HIS A 117 1.33 -8.98 -3.44
C HIS A 117 1.21 -7.96 -4.58
N GLY A 118 1.05 -8.44 -5.79
CA GLY A 118 0.86 -7.56 -6.94
C GLY A 118 0.64 -8.34 -8.26
N PRO A 119 -0.22 -7.83 -9.09
CA PRO A 119 -1.16 -6.71 -8.90
C PRO A 119 -2.19 -6.97 -7.81
N ILE A 120 -2.48 -5.96 -6.98
CA ILE A 120 -3.46 -6.07 -5.89
C ILE A 120 -4.89 -6.08 -6.39
N GLY A 121 -5.76 -6.72 -5.60
CA GLY A 121 -7.19 -6.78 -5.79
C GLY A 121 -7.69 -8.16 -6.25
N LEU A 122 -8.76 -8.66 -5.61
CA LEU A 122 -9.38 -9.94 -5.97
C LEU A 122 -10.00 -9.94 -7.37
N VAL A 123 -10.46 -8.78 -7.84
CA VAL A 123 -11.01 -8.61 -9.19
C VAL A 123 -9.93 -8.03 -10.09
N PRO A 124 -9.46 -8.78 -11.09
CA PRO A 124 -8.38 -8.32 -11.95
C PRO A 124 -8.79 -7.15 -12.83
N SER A 125 -7.82 -6.31 -13.18
CA SER A 125 -7.96 -5.23 -14.18
C SER A 125 -9.01 -4.17 -13.85
N MET A 126 -9.25 -3.90 -12.56
CA MET A 126 -10.11 -2.80 -12.14
C MET A 126 -9.50 -1.46 -12.58
N ARG A 127 -10.29 -0.65 -13.30
CA ARG A 127 -9.83 0.61 -13.89
C ARG A 127 -10.34 1.87 -13.18
N ASN A 128 -11.39 1.74 -12.36
CA ASN A 128 -11.91 2.85 -11.59
C ASN A 128 -11.46 2.76 -10.12
N ALA A 129 -11.21 3.89 -9.51
CA ALA A 129 -10.66 3.99 -8.17
C ALA A 129 -11.52 3.28 -7.10
N SER A 130 -12.85 3.42 -7.19
CA SER A 130 -13.77 2.81 -6.22
C SER A 130 -13.78 1.28 -6.33
N GLY A 131 -13.82 0.75 -7.56
CA GLY A 131 -13.75 -0.70 -7.78
C GLY A 131 -12.42 -1.29 -7.34
N LEU A 132 -11.31 -0.61 -7.64
CA LEU A 132 -9.98 -1.00 -7.16
C LEU A 132 -9.93 -1.02 -5.63
N ALA A 133 -10.46 0.01 -4.97
CA ALA A 133 -10.51 0.08 -3.51
C ALA A 133 -11.32 -1.08 -2.89
N ILE A 134 -12.50 -1.38 -3.43
CA ILE A 134 -13.33 -2.52 -2.98
C ILE A 134 -12.59 -3.84 -3.17
N SER A 135 -12.02 -4.05 -4.35
CA SER A 135 -11.28 -5.26 -4.72
C SER A 135 -10.04 -5.47 -3.82
N THR A 136 -9.32 -4.39 -3.52
CA THR A 136 -8.16 -4.41 -2.63
C THR A 136 -8.56 -4.72 -1.18
N LEU A 137 -9.62 -4.09 -0.66
CA LEU A 137 -10.07 -4.39 0.71
C LEU A 137 -10.59 -5.82 0.86
N ALA A 138 -11.23 -6.37 -0.16
CA ALA A 138 -11.66 -7.77 -0.15
C ALA A 138 -10.45 -8.74 -0.09
N GLU A 139 -9.38 -8.45 -0.83
CA GLU A 139 -8.12 -9.19 -0.75
C GLU A 139 -7.50 -9.09 0.65
N LEU A 140 -7.40 -7.88 1.20
CA LEU A 140 -6.87 -7.66 2.55
C LEU A 140 -7.61 -8.44 3.63
N LEU A 141 -8.95 -8.52 3.54
CA LEU A 141 -9.76 -9.30 4.47
C LEU A 141 -9.48 -10.80 4.34
N SER A 142 -9.30 -11.30 3.14
CA SER A 142 -8.95 -12.70 2.87
C SER A 142 -7.58 -13.05 3.47
N GLU A 143 -6.59 -12.18 3.25
CA GLU A 143 -5.24 -12.37 3.78
C GLU A 143 -5.19 -12.26 5.30
N LEU A 144 -5.96 -11.35 5.90
CA LEU A 144 -6.04 -11.20 7.35
C LEU A 144 -6.62 -12.48 8.00
N GLN A 145 -7.66 -13.07 7.42
CA GLN A 145 -8.22 -14.34 7.92
C GLN A 145 -7.17 -15.46 7.85
N THR A 146 -6.44 -15.55 6.73
CA THR A 146 -5.38 -16.54 6.56
C THR A 146 -4.25 -16.34 7.58
N HIS A 147 -3.88 -15.10 7.86
CA HIS A 147 -2.86 -14.74 8.86
C HIS A 147 -3.30 -15.15 10.26
N HIS A 148 -4.54 -14.83 10.66
CA HIS A 148 -5.07 -15.20 11.97
C HIS A 148 -5.17 -16.74 12.15
N LEU A 149 -5.56 -17.49 11.13
CA LEU A 149 -5.60 -18.95 11.18
C LEU A 149 -4.20 -19.55 11.37
N LYS A 150 -3.18 -19.00 10.72
CA LYS A 150 -1.78 -19.44 10.89
C LYS A 150 -1.24 -19.11 12.29
N ALA A 151 -1.60 -17.95 12.83
CA ALA A 151 -1.16 -17.54 14.16
C ALA A 151 -1.83 -18.33 15.30
N ALA A 152 -3.01 -18.91 15.05
CA ALA A 152 -3.78 -19.73 16.01
C ALA A 152 -3.43 -21.23 15.96
N ALA A 153 -2.70 -21.65 14.95
CA ALA A 153 -2.28 -23.06 14.77
C ALA A 153 -0.92 -23.32 15.46
#